data_47a856625b4ab9be62eb101ec5efa48b
#
_entry.id   47a856625b4ab9be62eb101ec5efa48b
#
_cell.length_a   1.000
_cell.length_b   1.000
_cell.length_c   1.000
_cell.angle_alpha   90.00
_cell.angle_beta   90.00
_cell.angle_gamma   90.00
#
_symmetry.space_group_name_H-M   'P 1'
#
loop_
_entity.id
_entity.type
_entity.pdbx_description
1 polymer ?
#
loop_
_entity_poly.entity_id
_entity_poly.type
_entity_poly.pdbx_seq_one_letter_code
_entity_poly.pdbx_strand_id
1 'polypeptide(L)'
;MMGQRLPARMGTASVLVMGLAVALWLSGCGADVERQQAGTVADAFAAGVSQDPQAACALLAPRTKQSLEKDGEPCARALTKEDLPTPGKRTSVNVAGHSAQVRYADDTVFLSLFDDGWRVTAAGCARTSPDQAVPYDCSVQAG
;
A
#
# COMPACT_ATOMS: atom_id res chain seq x y z
N MET A 1 -34.75 -59.04 -42.90
CA MET A 1 -34.74 -59.66 -41.60
C MET A 1 -33.73 -58.95 -40.73
N MET A 2 -34.19 -58.34 -39.70
CA MET A 2 -33.50 -57.85 -38.51
C MET A 2 -32.19 -57.04 -38.72
N GLY A 3 -32.32 -55.73 -38.89
CA GLY A 3 -31.24 -54.76 -38.78
C GLY A 3 -31.23 -54.21 -37.35
N GLN A 4 -30.16 -54.52 -36.60
CA GLN A 4 -29.95 -53.90 -35.26
C GLN A 4 -29.23 -52.58 -35.50
N ARG A 5 -29.86 -51.50 -35.00
CA ARG A 5 -29.28 -50.16 -34.95
C ARG A 5 -28.53 -50.02 -33.62
N LEU A 6 -27.23 -49.73 -33.69
CA LEU A 6 -26.42 -49.31 -32.55
C LEU A 6 -26.72 -47.86 -32.19
N PRO A 7 -26.86 -47.49 -30.95
CA PRO A 7 -26.94 -46.08 -30.54
C PRO A 7 -25.53 -45.48 -30.46
N ALA A 8 -25.40 -44.31 -31.09
CA ALA A 8 -24.21 -43.46 -30.98
C ALA A 8 -24.06 -42.94 -29.54
N ARG A 9 -22.92 -43.27 -28.93
CA ARG A 9 -22.50 -42.59 -27.69
C ARG A 9 -22.00 -41.19 -28.02
N MET A 10 -22.80 -40.20 -27.69
CA MET A 10 -22.35 -38.82 -27.65
C MET A 10 -21.50 -38.62 -26.41
N GLY A 11 -20.25 -38.18 -26.62
CA GLY A 11 -19.23 -38.02 -25.61
C GLY A 11 -19.48 -36.82 -24.67
N THR A 12 -19.39 -37.08 -23.40
CA THR A 12 -19.35 -36.12 -22.31
C THR A 12 -17.93 -35.53 -22.15
N ALA A 13 -17.43 -34.78 -23.13
CA ALA A 13 -16.09 -34.22 -23.08
C ALA A 13 -16.04 -32.66 -23.02
N SER A 14 -17.19 -31.97 -22.96
CA SER A 14 -17.21 -30.51 -23.13
C SER A 14 -17.40 -29.71 -21.84
N VAL A 15 -17.53 -30.33 -20.67
CA VAL A 15 -17.84 -29.59 -19.41
C VAL A 15 -16.59 -29.24 -18.59
N LEU A 16 -15.44 -29.89 -18.84
CA LEU A 16 -14.22 -29.70 -18.03
C LEU A 16 -13.33 -28.51 -18.44
N VAL A 17 -13.52 -27.93 -19.63
CA VAL A 17 -12.69 -26.82 -20.11
C VAL A 17 -13.19 -25.45 -19.63
N MET A 18 -14.46 -25.34 -19.26
CA MET A 18 -15.07 -24.05 -18.87
C MET A 18 -14.80 -23.66 -17.40
N GLY A 19 -14.39 -24.62 -16.57
CA GLY A 19 -14.10 -24.36 -15.15
C GLY A 19 -12.73 -23.75 -14.86
N LEU A 20 -11.74 -23.92 -15.76
CA LEU A 20 -10.36 -23.43 -15.53
C LEU A 20 -10.17 -21.96 -15.92
N ALA A 21 -11.00 -21.43 -16.83
CA ALA A 21 -10.86 -20.05 -17.28
C ALA A 21 -11.39 -19.01 -16.27
N VAL A 22 -12.29 -19.38 -15.37
CA VAL A 22 -12.88 -18.45 -14.39
C VAL A 22 -11.96 -18.21 -13.20
N ALA A 23 -11.07 -19.16 -12.87
CA ALA A 23 -10.17 -19.04 -11.71
C ALA A 23 -9.01 -18.04 -11.91
N LEU A 24 -8.69 -17.68 -13.16
CA LEU A 24 -7.58 -16.77 -13.49
C LEU A 24 -7.95 -15.27 -13.40
N TRP A 25 -9.22 -14.93 -13.30
CA TRP A 25 -9.69 -13.54 -13.29
C TRP A 25 -9.83 -12.94 -11.89
N LEU A 26 -9.75 -13.74 -10.83
CA LEU A 26 -9.92 -13.31 -9.44
C LEU A 26 -8.62 -12.86 -8.76
N SER A 27 -7.47 -13.11 -9.37
CA SER A 27 -6.17 -12.81 -8.74
C SER A 27 -5.67 -11.37 -8.93
N GLY A 28 -6.30 -10.56 -9.80
CA GLY A 28 -5.87 -9.19 -10.09
C GLY A 28 -6.49 -8.10 -9.23
N CYS A 29 -7.69 -8.31 -8.69
CA CYS A 29 -8.44 -7.25 -8.00
C CYS A 29 -7.87 -6.89 -6.63
N GLY A 30 -7.26 -7.82 -5.90
CA GLY A 30 -6.73 -7.56 -4.55
C GLY A 30 -5.54 -6.60 -4.55
N ALA A 31 -4.59 -6.79 -5.45
CA ALA A 31 -3.39 -5.97 -5.51
C ALA A 31 -3.65 -4.50 -5.91
N ASP A 32 -4.67 -4.24 -6.73
CA ASP A 32 -5.05 -2.88 -7.11
C ASP A 32 -5.79 -2.17 -5.97
N VAL A 33 -6.63 -2.89 -5.24
CA VAL A 33 -7.31 -2.37 -4.04
C VAL A 33 -6.29 -1.97 -2.98
N GLU A 34 -5.32 -2.83 -2.69
CA GLU A 34 -4.26 -2.55 -1.72
C GLU A 34 -3.41 -1.33 -2.12
N ARG A 35 -3.02 -1.22 -3.38
CA ARG A 35 -2.31 -0.03 -3.90
C ARG A 35 -3.14 1.24 -3.76
N GLN A 36 -4.42 1.18 -4.08
CA GLN A 36 -5.31 2.33 -3.95
C GLN A 36 -5.47 2.75 -2.49
N GLN A 37 -5.67 1.82 -1.58
CA GLN A 37 -5.80 2.11 -0.14
C GLN A 37 -4.52 2.70 0.44
N ALA A 38 -3.36 2.09 0.19
CA ALA A 38 -2.07 2.62 0.64
C ALA A 38 -1.82 4.04 0.09
N GLY A 39 -2.10 4.25 -1.20
CA GLY A 39 -1.98 5.56 -1.83
C GLY A 39 -2.91 6.60 -1.21
N THR A 40 -4.14 6.23 -0.91
CA THR A 40 -5.12 7.14 -0.27
C THR A 40 -4.67 7.56 1.13
N VAL A 41 -4.16 6.62 1.93
CA VAL A 41 -3.63 6.94 3.28
C VAL A 41 -2.41 7.86 3.19
N ALA A 42 -1.49 7.59 2.25
CA ALA A 42 -0.33 8.44 2.05
C ALA A 42 -0.72 9.86 1.61
N ASP A 43 -1.68 10.00 0.68
CA ASP A 43 -2.19 11.30 0.24
C ASP A 43 -2.87 12.07 1.39
N ALA A 44 -3.68 11.37 2.20
CA ALA A 44 -4.34 11.97 3.36
C ALA A 44 -3.32 12.43 4.41
N PHE A 45 -2.28 11.64 4.67
CA PHE A 45 -1.19 12.02 5.55
C PHE A 45 -0.46 13.27 5.03
N ALA A 46 -0.04 13.25 3.77
CA ALA A 46 0.70 14.35 3.14
C ALA A 46 -0.10 15.68 3.18
N ALA A 47 -1.39 15.63 2.88
CA ALA A 47 -2.27 16.79 2.98
C ALA A 47 -2.47 17.23 4.45
N GLY A 48 -2.62 16.27 5.36
CA GLY A 48 -2.87 16.51 6.77
C GLY A 48 -1.71 17.19 7.49
N VAL A 49 -0.46 16.94 7.10
CA VAL A 49 0.72 17.55 7.75
C VAL A 49 0.60 19.07 7.85
N SER A 50 0.11 19.72 6.81
CA SER A 50 -0.04 21.19 6.77
C SER A 50 -1.45 21.69 7.12
N GLN A 51 -2.49 20.88 6.86
CA GLN A 51 -3.89 21.30 7.00
C GLN A 51 -4.52 20.88 8.31
N ASP A 52 -4.23 19.67 8.78
CA ASP A 52 -4.73 19.07 10.01
C ASP A 52 -3.70 18.07 10.57
N PRO A 53 -2.66 18.57 11.26
CA PRO A 53 -1.61 17.70 11.83
C PRO A 53 -2.14 16.65 12.80
N GLN A 54 -3.29 16.91 13.45
CA GLN A 54 -3.93 15.93 14.34
C GLN A 54 -4.46 14.74 13.54
N ALA A 55 -5.10 14.99 12.40
CA ALA A 55 -5.55 13.93 11.50
C ALA A 55 -4.36 13.17 10.88
N ALA A 56 -3.29 13.88 10.49
CA ALA A 56 -2.06 13.24 10.03
C ALA A 56 -1.46 12.29 11.08
N CYS A 57 -1.38 12.71 12.33
CA CYS A 57 -0.91 11.88 13.44
C CYS A 57 -1.76 10.62 13.66
N ALA A 58 -3.06 10.67 13.37
CA ALA A 58 -3.93 9.51 13.46
C ALA A 58 -3.63 8.44 12.38
N LEU A 59 -2.95 8.83 11.30
CA LEU A 59 -2.54 7.92 10.22
C LEU A 59 -1.15 7.31 10.43
N LEU A 60 -0.40 7.75 11.44
CA LEU A 60 0.91 7.19 11.75
C LEU A 60 0.79 5.80 12.39
N ALA A 61 1.76 4.95 12.10
CA ALA A 61 1.95 3.70 12.83
C ALA A 61 2.26 3.98 14.32
N PRO A 62 1.83 3.12 15.24
CA PRO A 62 1.97 3.38 16.68
C PRO A 62 3.40 3.74 17.14
N ARG A 63 4.39 2.99 16.62
CA ARG A 63 5.81 3.27 16.97
C ARG A 63 6.30 4.59 16.40
N THR A 64 5.92 4.92 15.18
CA THR A 64 6.30 6.19 14.53
C THR A 64 5.70 7.38 15.29
N LYS A 65 4.42 7.27 15.66
CA LYS A 65 3.78 8.28 16.53
C LYS A 65 4.49 8.41 17.87
N GLN A 66 4.81 7.29 18.51
CA GLN A 66 5.54 7.27 19.79
C GLN A 66 6.92 7.92 19.68
N SER A 67 7.63 7.74 18.57
CA SER A 67 8.94 8.40 18.33
C SER A 67 8.80 9.92 18.30
N LEU A 68 7.73 10.46 17.72
CA LEU A 68 7.46 11.90 17.72
C LEU A 68 7.11 12.43 19.14
N GLU A 69 6.45 11.61 19.93
CA GLU A 69 5.99 11.97 21.27
C GLU A 69 7.01 11.69 22.40
N LYS A 70 8.21 11.19 22.06
CA LYS A 70 9.22 10.72 23.03
C LYS A 70 9.64 11.75 24.07
N ASP A 71 9.58 13.05 23.72
CA ASP A 71 9.95 14.15 24.62
C ASP A 71 8.72 14.76 25.33
N GLY A 72 7.58 14.06 25.33
CA GLY A 72 6.34 14.52 25.96
C GLY A 72 5.59 15.59 25.16
N GLU A 73 6.03 15.87 23.93
CA GLU A 73 5.33 16.80 23.06
C GLU A 73 4.17 16.08 22.35
N PRO A 74 2.98 16.72 22.21
CA PRO A 74 1.90 16.15 21.41
C PRO A 74 2.32 15.92 19.96
N CYS A 75 1.94 14.77 19.40
CA CYS A 75 2.32 14.34 18.04
C CYS A 75 2.12 15.43 16.99
N ALA A 76 0.95 16.09 16.97
CA ALA A 76 0.65 17.11 15.98
C ALA A 76 1.65 18.28 16.02
N ARG A 77 2.11 18.66 17.20
CA ARG A 77 3.11 19.73 17.36
C ARG A 77 4.50 19.25 16.96
N ALA A 78 4.87 18.04 17.36
CA ALA A 78 6.14 17.43 16.96
C ALA A 78 6.20 17.28 15.43
N LEU A 79 5.13 16.77 14.81
CA LEU A 79 5.04 16.58 13.37
C LEU A 79 5.21 17.89 12.57
N THR A 80 4.66 19.00 13.05
CA THR A 80 4.81 20.31 12.39
C THR A 80 6.21 20.92 12.49
N LYS A 81 7.06 20.38 13.37
CA LYS A 81 8.48 20.79 13.48
C LYS A 81 9.40 19.98 12.59
N GLU A 82 8.93 18.80 12.14
CA GLU A 82 9.67 18.04 11.15
C GLU A 82 9.63 18.78 9.81
N ASP A 83 10.81 18.97 9.22
CA ASP A 83 10.94 19.66 7.93
C ASP A 83 10.55 18.70 6.79
N LEU A 84 9.25 18.38 6.72
CA LEU A 84 8.72 17.52 5.69
C LEU A 84 8.59 18.29 4.38
N PRO A 85 9.09 17.74 3.26
CA PRO A 85 8.94 18.38 1.96
C PRO A 85 7.46 18.43 1.56
N THR A 86 7.09 19.44 0.78
CA THR A 86 5.81 19.40 0.07
C THR A 86 5.90 18.32 -0.99
N PRO A 87 5.12 17.24 -0.89
CA PRO A 87 5.40 16.00 -1.62
C PRO A 87 5.21 16.11 -3.14
N GLY A 88 4.45 17.10 -3.61
CA GLY A 88 4.14 17.24 -5.01
C GLY A 88 3.19 16.13 -5.52
N LYS A 89 3.26 15.83 -6.83
CA LYS A 89 2.41 14.81 -7.46
C LYS A 89 2.87 13.40 -7.08
N ARG A 90 1.92 12.54 -6.72
CA ARG A 90 2.18 11.11 -6.56
C ARG A 90 2.57 10.47 -7.90
N THR A 91 3.69 9.75 -7.94
CA THR A 91 4.27 9.14 -9.13
C THR A 91 4.10 7.62 -9.18
N SER A 92 4.14 6.94 -8.02
CA SER A 92 3.93 5.49 -7.95
C SER A 92 3.49 5.01 -6.58
N VAL A 93 2.83 3.85 -6.56
CA VAL A 93 2.51 3.07 -5.36
C VAL A 93 2.95 1.63 -5.60
N ASN A 94 3.86 1.14 -4.78
CA ASN A 94 4.33 -0.23 -4.81
C ASN A 94 3.93 -0.92 -3.51
N VAL A 95 3.27 -2.07 -3.61
CA VAL A 95 2.87 -2.88 -2.47
C VAL A 95 3.54 -4.25 -2.55
N ALA A 96 4.13 -4.68 -1.46
CA ALA A 96 4.75 -5.99 -1.31
C ALA A 96 4.37 -6.58 0.06
N GLY A 97 3.46 -7.55 0.05
CA GLY A 97 2.89 -8.10 1.29
C GLY A 97 2.21 -7.01 2.13
N HIS A 98 2.65 -6.86 3.38
CA HIS A 98 2.13 -5.85 4.31
C HIS A 98 2.92 -4.53 4.29
N SER A 99 3.72 -4.30 3.27
CA SER A 99 4.50 -3.06 3.14
C SER A 99 4.14 -2.33 1.86
N ALA A 100 4.10 -1.00 1.93
CA ALA A 100 3.89 -0.14 0.78
C ALA A 100 4.92 0.99 0.74
N GLN A 101 5.30 1.36 -0.47
CA GLN A 101 6.10 2.53 -0.79
C GLN A 101 5.29 3.41 -1.73
N VAL A 102 5.03 4.64 -1.31
CA VAL A 102 4.36 5.65 -2.13
C VAL A 102 5.37 6.74 -2.46
N ARG A 103 5.62 6.94 -3.75
CA ARG A 103 6.54 7.95 -4.24
C ARG A 103 5.77 9.16 -4.75
N TYR A 104 6.25 10.30 -4.35
CA TYR A 104 5.86 11.61 -4.87
C TYR A 104 7.03 12.22 -5.66
N ALA A 105 6.83 13.40 -6.24
CA ALA A 105 7.88 14.12 -6.93
C ALA A 105 9.05 14.46 -6.01
N ASP A 106 8.76 14.87 -4.78
CA ASP A 106 9.75 15.40 -3.84
C ASP A 106 9.77 14.65 -2.49
N ASP A 107 9.05 13.53 -2.36
CA ASP A 107 9.02 12.72 -1.13
C ASP A 107 8.78 11.24 -1.42
N THR A 108 9.16 10.41 -0.47
CA THR A 108 8.78 9.00 -0.41
C THR A 108 8.21 8.69 0.97
N VAL A 109 7.02 8.07 0.99
CA VAL A 109 6.32 7.66 2.20
C VAL A 109 6.26 6.15 2.24
N PHE A 110 6.60 5.55 3.39
CA PHE A 110 6.46 4.12 3.64
C PHE A 110 5.29 3.84 4.56
N LEU A 111 4.59 2.76 4.28
CA LEU A 111 3.44 2.33 5.05
C LEU A 111 3.54 0.83 5.35
N SER A 112 2.87 0.42 6.43
CA SER A 112 2.62 -0.99 6.74
C SER A 112 1.12 -1.22 6.94
N LEU A 113 0.67 -2.41 6.59
CA LEU A 113 -0.69 -2.87 6.79
C LEU A 113 -0.82 -3.47 8.19
N PHE A 114 -1.70 -2.90 8.98
CA PHE A 114 -2.12 -3.36 10.30
C PHE A 114 -3.54 -3.92 10.24
N ASP A 115 -4.03 -4.51 11.32
CA ASP A 115 -5.39 -5.05 11.39
C ASP A 115 -6.48 -4.00 11.13
N ASP A 116 -6.18 -2.73 11.44
CA ASP A 116 -7.06 -1.58 11.26
C ASP A 116 -6.77 -0.77 9.96
N GLY A 117 -5.92 -1.29 9.08
CA GLY A 117 -5.60 -0.70 7.78
C GLY A 117 -4.16 -0.21 7.63
N TRP A 118 -3.91 0.48 6.55
CA TRP A 118 -2.59 1.05 6.25
C TRP A 118 -2.23 2.19 7.20
N ARG A 119 -0.98 2.18 7.71
CA ARG A 119 -0.42 3.22 8.58
C ARG A 119 0.93 3.68 8.06
N VAL A 120 1.20 4.97 8.15
CA VAL A 120 2.50 5.56 7.77
C VAL A 120 3.56 5.18 8.79
N THR A 121 4.63 4.54 8.33
CA THR A 121 5.78 4.13 9.16
C THR A 121 6.97 5.06 9.00
N ALA A 122 7.11 5.72 7.83
CA ALA A 122 8.12 6.74 7.61
C ALA A 122 7.68 7.73 6.53
N ALA A 123 8.12 8.98 6.63
CA ALA A 123 7.84 10.05 5.70
C ALA A 123 9.00 11.07 5.66
N GLY A 124 9.01 11.92 4.64
CA GLY A 124 10.15 12.80 4.38
C GLY A 124 11.40 12.00 4.02
N CYS A 125 11.22 10.94 3.24
CA CYS A 125 12.27 9.97 2.96
C CYS A 125 12.98 10.29 1.64
N ALA A 126 14.28 10.53 1.72
CA ALA A 126 15.15 10.75 0.57
C ALA A 126 16.19 9.63 0.43
N ARG A 127 16.59 9.33 -0.80
CA ARG A 127 17.75 8.49 -1.05
C ARG A 127 19.03 9.29 -0.91
N THR A 128 19.94 8.81 -0.09
CA THR A 128 21.27 9.40 0.10
C THR A 128 22.32 8.74 -0.79
N SER A 129 21.98 7.63 -1.47
CA SER A 129 22.87 6.87 -2.34
C SER A 129 22.08 6.26 -3.51
N PRO A 130 22.72 6.11 -4.71
CA PRO A 130 22.16 5.30 -5.79
C PRO A 130 22.16 3.79 -5.47
N ASP A 131 22.98 3.35 -4.51
CA ASP A 131 23.01 1.96 -4.05
C ASP A 131 21.72 1.62 -3.30
N GLN A 132 20.99 0.61 -3.79
CA GLN A 132 19.73 0.17 -3.20
C GLN A 132 19.89 -0.49 -1.81
N ALA A 133 21.10 -0.93 -1.46
CA ALA A 133 21.40 -1.46 -0.14
C ALA A 133 21.48 -0.37 0.95
N VAL A 134 21.67 0.90 0.55
CA VAL A 134 21.65 2.02 1.48
C VAL A 134 20.21 2.40 1.80
N PRO A 135 19.80 2.39 3.10
CA PRO A 135 18.47 2.80 3.51
C PRO A 135 18.14 4.24 3.11
N TYR A 136 16.85 4.53 3.06
CA TYR A 136 16.39 5.91 2.97
C TYR A 136 16.69 6.66 4.27
N ASP A 137 16.99 7.93 4.15
CA ASP A 137 17.02 8.87 5.26
C ASP A 137 15.63 9.53 5.35
N CYS A 138 14.97 9.43 6.52
CA CYS A 138 13.59 9.87 6.71
C CYS A 138 13.49 10.83 7.89
N SER A 139 12.81 11.97 7.71
CA SER A 139 12.56 12.94 8.78
C SER A 139 11.64 12.37 9.86
N VAL A 140 10.63 11.62 9.46
CA VAL A 140 9.69 10.95 10.36
C VAL A 140 9.84 9.44 10.19
N GLN A 141 10.18 8.74 11.27
CA GLN A 141 10.27 7.28 11.32
C GLN A 141 10.26 6.76 12.75
N ALA A 142 10.03 5.46 12.92
CA ALA A 142 10.22 4.80 14.20
C ALA A 142 11.73 4.77 14.53
N GLY A 143 12.10 5.22 15.71
CA GLY A 143 13.46 5.14 16.25
C GLY A 143 13.77 3.75 16.80
#